data_1e34a2030a94400bc75a8884b0724bc7
#
_entry.id   1e34a2030a94400bc75a8884b0724bc7
#
_cell.length_a   1.000
_cell.length_b   1.000
_cell.length_c   1.000
_cell.angle_alpha   90.00
_cell.angle_beta   90.00
_cell.angle_gamma   90.00
#
_symmetry.space_group_name_H-M   'P 1'
#
loop_
_entity.id
_entity.type
_entity.pdbx_description
1 polymer ?
#
loop_
_entity_poly.entity_id
_entity_poly.type
_entity_poly.pdbx_seq_one_letter_code
_entity_poly.pdbx_strand_id
1 'polypeptide(L)'
;HSVRPEKYSEINNFYTATVYEKGAEIIRMLSLIIGEKDYYKSVQIFFDRHDGEAITVEDWIKVFEDSTGKDLKQFFLWYTQSGTTELEVSMVFDPQNNELELNIKQFNPPTSDAKKKKPLPILLQLGLLDYDGKEYLLKRNNSNEESEYSSLLKMEVREQSYIFTDINNAPVPSLLRG
;
A
#
# COMPACT_ATOMS: atom_id res chain seq x y z
N HIS A 1 0.29 -4.32 -18.31
CA HIS A 1 1.70 -4.72 -18.14
C HIS A 1 2.26 -4.24 -16.79
N SER A 2 3.45 -4.72 -16.42
CA SER A 2 4.17 -4.25 -15.23
C SER A 2 4.66 -2.81 -15.41
N VAL A 3 4.99 -2.13 -14.31
CA VAL A 3 5.61 -0.78 -14.35
C VAL A 3 7.03 -0.86 -14.93
N ARG A 4 7.72 -1.97 -14.65
CA ARG A 4 9.01 -2.31 -15.26
C ARG A 4 8.80 -3.42 -16.30
N PRO A 5 8.44 -3.07 -17.55
CA PRO A 5 8.25 -4.08 -18.60
C PRO A 5 9.61 -4.65 -19.02
N GLU A 6 9.67 -5.98 -19.18
CA GLU A 6 10.89 -6.65 -19.65
C GLU A 6 11.05 -6.58 -21.18
N LYS A 7 9.94 -6.37 -21.90
CA LYS A 7 9.90 -6.35 -23.37
C LYS A 7 8.92 -5.29 -23.87
N TYR A 8 9.31 -4.59 -24.90
CA TYR A 8 8.46 -3.68 -25.68
C TYR A 8 8.82 -3.75 -27.16
N SER A 9 7.86 -3.52 -28.06
CA SER A 9 8.07 -3.59 -29.50
C SER A 9 8.79 -2.36 -30.05
N GLU A 10 8.43 -1.19 -29.52
CA GLU A 10 8.98 0.11 -29.88
C GLU A 10 9.19 0.93 -28.63
N ILE A 11 10.16 1.85 -28.63
CA ILE A 11 10.48 2.69 -27.48
C ILE A 11 9.26 3.51 -27.02
N ASN A 12 8.42 3.96 -27.92
CA ASN A 12 7.20 4.70 -27.59
C ASN A 12 6.20 3.89 -26.76
N ASN A 13 6.22 2.56 -26.88
CA ASN A 13 5.36 1.66 -26.10
C ASN A 13 5.79 1.54 -24.62
N PHE A 14 6.96 2.05 -24.28
CA PHE A 14 7.42 2.14 -22.91
C PHE A 14 6.74 3.27 -22.13
N TYR A 15 6.46 4.41 -22.80
CA TYR A 15 5.87 5.59 -22.19
C TYR A 15 4.35 5.48 -22.07
N THR A 16 3.87 4.72 -21.10
CA THR A 16 2.45 4.45 -20.87
C THR A 16 1.95 5.04 -19.57
N ALA A 17 0.62 5.21 -19.43
CA ALA A 17 0.00 5.56 -18.16
C ALA A 17 0.40 4.61 -17.02
N THR A 18 0.61 3.32 -17.32
CA THR A 18 1.10 2.37 -16.31
C THR A 18 2.49 2.76 -15.79
N VAL A 19 3.41 3.17 -16.64
CA VAL A 19 4.75 3.55 -16.20
C VAL A 19 4.71 4.86 -15.42
N TYR A 20 3.96 5.84 -15.89
CA TYR A 20 3.89 7.16 -15.25
C TYR A 20 2.98 7.17 -14.04
N GLU A 21 1.69 6.89 -14.20
CA GLU A 21 0.69 7.06 -13.14
C GLU A 21 0.86 6.01 -12.03
N LYS A 22 0.90 4.72 -12.40
CA LYS A 22 1.14 3.67 -11.42
C LYS A 22 2.55 3.77 -10.84
N GLY A 23 3.55 4.19 -11.60
CA GLY A 23 4.91 4.44 -11.12
C GLY A 23 4.93 5.52 -10.04
N ALA A 24 4.26 6.65 -10.27
CA ALA A 24 4.15 7.73 -9.29
C ALA A 24 3.48 7.26 -7.98
N GLU A 25 2.38 6.49 -8.09
CA GLU A 25 1.69 5.93 -6.92
C GLU A 25 2.55 4.92 -6.15
N ILE A 26 3.39 4.13 -6.83
CA ILE A 26 4.36 3.24 -6.16
C ILE A 26 5.37 4.06 -5.36
N ILE A 27 5.88 5.16 -5.91
CA ILE A 27 6.80 6.07 -5.20
C ILE A 27 6.10 6.70 -3.99
N ARG A 28 4.85 7.16 -4.14
CA ARG A 28 4.05 7.68 -3.02
C ARG A 28 3.86 6.63 -1.93
N MET A 29 3.52 5.41 -2.31
CA MET A 29 3.36 4.29 -1.37
C MET A 29 4.69 3.97 -0.65
N LEU A 30 5.83 4.00 -1.35
CA LEU A 30 7.14 3.80 -0.75
C LEU A 30 7.41 4.86 0.33
N SER A 31 7.10 6.14 0.04
CA SER A 31 7.30 7.20 1.02
C SER A 31 6.45 7.02 2.28
N LEU A 32 5.23 6.52 2.16
CA LEU A 32 4.36 6.20 3.30
C LEU A 32 4.88 5.00 4.12
N ILE A 33 5.42 3.96 3.46
CA ILE A 33 6.00 2.78 4.13
C ILE A 33 7.29 3.13 4.88
N ILE A 34 8.11 3.97 4.28
CA ILE A 34 9.41 4.38 4.84
C ILE A 34 9.21 5.42 5.94
N GLY A 35 8.26 6.33 5.77
CA GLY A 35 8.07 7.54 6.55
C GLY A 35 8.85 8.72 5.94
N GLU A 36 8.27 9.90 6.02
CA GLU A 36 8.73 11.09 5.30
C GLU A 36 10.23 11.41 5.54
N LYS A 37 10.64 11.44 6.80
CA LYS A 37 12.03 11.76 7.18
C LYS A 37 13.05 10.80 6.57
N ASP A 38 12.82 9.50 6.73
CA ASP A 38 13.74 8.47 6.25
C ASP A 38 13.66 8.34 4.72
N TYR A 39 12.50 8.63 4.13
CA TYR A 39 12.34 8.68 2.68
C TYR A 39 13.25 9.76 2.06
N TYR A 40 13.17 11.00 2.51
CA TYR A 40 14.01 12.08 1.97
C TYR A 40 15.49 11.86 2.25
N LYS A 41 15.85 11.30 3.41
CA LYS A 41 17.23 10.88 3.69
C LYS A 41 17.72 9.84 2.68
N SER A 42 16.89 8.84 2.36
CA SER A 42 17.22 7.81 1.39
C SER A 42 17.37 8.37 -0.03
N VAL A 43 16.51 9.32 -0.40
CA VAL A 43 16.63 10.04 -1.68
C VAL A 43 17.95 10.80 -1.78
N GLN A 44 18.39 11.46 -0.71
CA GLN A 44 19.70 12.12 -0.69
C GLN A 44 20.83 11.12 -0.88
N ILE A 45 20.82 10.00 -0.17
CA ILE A 45 21.80 8.92 -0.31
C ILE A 45 21.78 8.35 -1.73
N PHE A 46 20.62 8.26 -2.37
CA PHE A 46 20.51 7.81 -3.75
C PHE A 46 21.26 8.72 -4.71
N PHE A 47 21.08 10.04 -4.60
CA PHE A 47 21.82 11.00 -5.41
C PHE A 47 23.33 10.97 -5.10
N ASP A 48 23.72 10.90 -3.82
CA ASP A 48 25.11 10.85 -3.43
C ASP A 48 25.84 9.61 -3.97
N ARG A 49 25.13 8.48 -4.15
CA ARG A 49 25.69 7.24 -4.69
C ARG A 49 25.71 7.17 -6.21
N HIS A 50 24.67 7.71 -6.85
CA HIS A 50 24.34 7.36 -8.23
C HIS A 50 24.24 8.58 -9.16
N ASP A 51 24.63 9.78 -8.73
CA ASP A 51 24.60 10.96 -9.59
C ASP A 51 25.50 10.75 -10.83
N GLY A 52 24.93 10.96 -12.01
CA GLY A 52 25.61 10.76 -13.28
C GLY A 52 25.76 9.31 -13.75
N GLU A 53 25.16 8.33 -13.04
CA GLU A 53 25.19 6.91 -13.40
C GLU A 53 23.88 6.48 -14.11
N ALA A 54 23.97 5.41 -14.90
CA ALA A 54 22.80 4.70 -15.41
C ALA A 54 22.32 3.69 -14.36
N ILE A 55 21.18 3.97 -13.76
CA ILE A 55 20.64 3.20 -12.64
C ILE A 55 19.48 2.28 -13.05
N THR A 56 19.21 1.28 -12.19
CA THR A 56 18.07 0.37 -12.28
C THR A 56 17.07 0.61 -11.15
N VAL A 57 15.89 0.02 -11.26
CA VAL A 57 14.90 0.02 -10.16
C VAL A 57 15.44 -0.73 -8.94
N GLU A 58 16.27 -1.74 -9.16
CA GLU A 58 16.95 -2.50 -8.12
C GLU A 58 17.90 -1.60 -7.30
N ASP A 59 18.67 -0.74 -7.96
CA ASP A 59 19.56 0.23 -7.29
C ASP A 59 18.75 1.21 -6.45
N TRP A 60 17.62 1.70 -6.99
CA TRP A 60 16.69 2.56 -6.27
C TRP A 60 16.20 1.89 -4.98
N ILE A 61 15.63 0.70 -5.05
CA ILE A 61 15.10 -0.03 -3.88
C ILE A 61 16.21 -0.36 -2.89
N LYS A 62 17.39 -0.77 -3.38
CA LYS A 62 18.53 -1.11 -2.55
C LYS A 62 19.00 0.02 -1.64
N VAL A 63 18.95 1.25 -2.13
CA VAL A 63 19.28 2.43 -1.29
C VAL A 63 18.33 2.56 -0.10
N PHE A 64 17.02 2.33 -0.29
CA PHE A 64 16.04 2.39 0.79
C PHE A 64 16.21 1.24 1.78
N GLU A 65 16.51 0.03 1.30
CA GLU A 65 16.83 -1.10 2.19
C GLU A 65 18.08 -0.81 3.04
N ASP A 66 19.15 -0.33 2.43
CA ASP A 66 20.42 -0.03 3.11
C ASP A 66 20.28 1.10 4.14
N SER A 67 19.52 2.15 3.82
CA SER A 67 19.40 3.32 4.67
C SER A 67 18.45 3.14 5.85
N THR A 68 17.46 2.24 5.70
CA THR A 68 16.37 2.06 6.68
C THR A 68 16.42 0.70 7.39
N GLY A 69 17.13 -0.28 6.84
CA GLY A 69 17.12 -1.67 7.30
C GLY A 69 15.82 -2.43 7.02
N LYS A 70 14.88 -1.85 6.27
CA LYS A 70 13.59 -2.50 5.92
C LYS A 70 13.79 -3.49 4.77
N ASP A 71 13.11 -4.65 4.83
CA ASP A 71 13.02 -5.59 3.71
C ASP A 71 11.92 -5.13 2.74
N LEU A 72 12.31 -4.74 1.53
CA LEU A 72 11.40 -4.25 0.48
C LEU A 72 11.18 -5.27 -0.65
N LYS A 73 11.59 -6.55 -0.47
CA LYS A 73 11.43 -7.58 -1.50
C LYS A 73 9.99 -7.80 -1.94
N GLN A 74 9.04 -7.78 -0.99
CA GLN A 74 7.63 -7.89 -1.35
C GLN A 74 7.12 -6.61 -2.02
N PHE A 75 7.58 -5.44 -1.58
CA PHE A 75 7.25 -4.17 -2.21
C PHE A 75 7.73 -4.11 -3.66
N PHE A 76 8.89 -4.69 -3.97
CA PHE A 76 9.44 -4.75 -5.32
C PHE A 76 8.49 -5.42 -6.34
N LEU A 77 7.56 -6.26 -5.88
CA LEU A 77 6.53 -6.86 -6.75
C LEU A 77 5.65 -5.82 -7.45
N TRP A 78 5.50 -4.61 -6.89
CA TRP A 78 4.75 -3.54 -7.55
C TRP A 78 5.37 -3.10 -8.88
N TYR A 79 6.69 -3.22 -9.03
CA TYR A 79 7.41 -2.92 -10.27
C TYR A 79 7.31 -4.06 -11.29
N THR A 80 7.29 -5.30 -10.84
CA THR A 80 7.45 -6.49 -11.69
C THR A 80 6.15 -7.25 -11.96
N GLN A 81 5.18 -7.18 -11.05
CA GLN A 81 3.90 -7.88 -11.21
C GLN A 81 2.89 -7.00 -11.94
N SER A 82 2.39 -7.49 -13.07
CA SER A 82 1.37 -6.82 -13.88
C SER A 82 -0.04 -6.95 -13.29
N GLY A 83 -0.97 -6.15 -13.81
CA GLY A 83 -2.39 -6.18 -13.47
C GLY A 83 -2.78 -5.25 -12.33
N THR A 84 -4.08 -5.24 -12.04
CA THR A 84 -4.70 -4.45 -10.97
C THR A 84 -5.15 -5.38 -9.87
N THR A 85 -4.82 -5.06 -8.64
CA THR A 85 -5.29 -5.81 -7.46
C THR A 85 -6.72 -5.41 -7.15
N GLU A 86 -7.57 -6.39 -6.91
CA GLU A 86 -8.94 -6.21 -6.44
C GLU A 86 -8.99 -6.47 -4.95
N LEU A 87 -9.77 -5.67 -4.22
CA LEU A 87 -10.00 -5.84 -2.80
C LEU A 87 -11.48 -6.13 -2.53
N GLU A 88 -11.72 -7.20 -1.79
CA GLU A 88 -13.01 -7.50 -1.18
C GLU A 88 -12.93 -7.09 0.29
N VAL A 89 -13.86 -6.22 0.71
CA VAL A 89 -13.90 -5.70 2.07
C VAL A 89 -15.25 -6.06 2.68
N SER A 90 -15.22 -6.67 3.86
CA SER A 90 -16.42 -6.96 4.65
C SER A 90 -16.24 -6.50 6.09
N MET A 91 -17.33 -6.21 6.76
CA MET A 91 -17.35 -5.74 8.14
C MET A 91 -18.33 -6.55 8.97
N VAL A 92 -17.95 -6.81 10.22
CA VAL A 92 -18.82 -7.40 11.24
C VAL A 92 -18.80 -6.48 12.46
N PHE A 93 -19.96 -5.92 12.81
CA PHE A 93 -20.13 -5.09 14.00
C PHE A 93 -20.70 -5.93 15.15
N ASP A 94 -20.02 -5.90 16.29
CA ASP A 94 -20.47 -6.52 17.54
C ASP A 94 -20.95 -5.43 18.52
N PRO A 95 -22.27 -5.27 18.67
CA PRO A 95 -22.82 -4.25 19.56
C PRO A 95 -22.66 -4.61 21.06
N GLN A 96 -22.37 -5.86 21.40
CA GLN A 96 -22.17 -6.26 22.80
C GLN A 96 -20.80 -5.82 23.32
N ASN A 97 -19.78 -5.93 22.45
CA ASN A 97 -18.41 -5.54 22.78
C ASN A 97 -18.04 -4.15 22.27
N ASN A 98 -18.92 -3.46 21.54
CA ASN A 98 -18.62 -2.21 20.83
C ASN A 98 -17.39 -2.35 19.92
N GLU A 99 -17.32 -3.46 19.21
CA GLU A 99 -16.20 -3.79 18.31
C GLU A 99 -16.66 -3.86 16.86
N LEU A 100 -15.77 -3.45 15.96
CA LEU A 100 -15.90 -3.63 14.53
C LEU A 100 -14.73 -4.47 14.04
N GLU A 101 -15.03 -5.61 13.40
CA GLU A 101 -14.04 -6.36 12.63
C GLU A 101 -14.14 -6.00 11.15
N LEU A 102 -13.03 -5.52 10.59
CA LEU A 102 -12.88 -5.24 9.16
C LEU A 102 -12.03 -6.35 8.54
N ASN A 103 -12.61 -7.10 7.60
CA ASN A 103 -11.93 -8.18 6.89
C ASN A 103 -11.63 -7.74 5.46
N ILE A 104 -10.37 -7.84 5.05
CA ILE A 104 -9.90 -7.47 3.72
C ILE A 104 -9.25 -8.67 3.05
N LYS A 105 -9.69 -8.96 1.82
CA LYS A 105 -9.09 -9.96 0.95
C LYS A 105 -8.57 -9.29 -0.31
N GLN A 106 -7.33 -9.64 -0.72
CA GLN A 106 -6.80 -9.18 -1.99
C GLN A 106 -6.82 -10.32 -3.02
N PHE A 107 -7.27 -9.99 -4.19
CA PHE A 107 -7.22 -10.85 -5.36
C PHE A 107 -6.41 -10.18 -6.47
N ASN A 108 -5.45 -10.92 -7.00
CA ASN A 108 -4.60 -10.47 -8.10
C ASN A 108 -4.95 -11.31 -9.34
N PRO A 109 -5.82 -10.81 -10.25
CA PRO A 109 -6.26 -11.56 -11.42
C PRO A 109 -5.09 -12.02 -12.29
N PRO A 110 -5.18 -13.22 -12.89
CA PRO A 110 -4.17 -13.67 -13.85
C PRO A 110 -4.05 -12.70 -15.02
N THR A 111 -2.85 -12.58 -15.55
CA THR A 111 -2.55 -11.82 -16.78
C THR A 111 -1.84 -12.72 -17.79
N SER A 112 -1.70 -12.27 -19.03
CA SER A 112 -1.04 -13.05 -20.10
C SER A 112 0.40 -13.43 -19.75
N ASP A 113 1.09 -12.58 -18.99
CA ASP A 113 2.49 -12.75 -18.56
C ASP A 113 2.62 -13.52 -17.23
N ALA A 114 1.56 -13.58 -16.38
CA ALA A 114 1.61 -14.25 -15.10
C ALA A 114 0.27 -14.89 -14.69
N LYS A 115 0.22 -16.22 -14.66
CA LYS A 115 -0.97 -16.97 -14.22
C LYS A 115 -1.13 -17.06 -12.70
N LYS A 116 -0.01 -17.09 -11.97
CA LYS A 116 0.01 -17.12 -10.48
C LYS A 116 0.72 -15.87 -9.98
N LYS A 117 0.04 -15.13 -9.11
CA LYS A 117 0.55 -13.90 -8.55
C LYS A 117 0.67 -13.97 -7.03
N LYS A 118 1.65 -13.27 -6.50
CA LYS A 118 1.85 -13.12 -5.06
C LYS A 118 0.98 -11.98 -4.52
N PRO A 119 0.64 -11.97 -3.22
CA PRO A 119 0.03 -10.81 -2.60
C PRO A 119 0.97 -9.61 -2.67
N LEU A 120 0.41 -8.44 -2.92
CA LEU A 120 1.13 -7.17 -2.91
C LEU A 120 0.99 -6.50 -1.55
N PRO A 121 2.00 -5.77 -1.06
CA PRO A 121 1.82 -4.90 0.09
C PRO A 121 0.93 -3.72 -0.33
N ILE A 122 -0.18 -3.53 0.38
CA ILE A 122 -1.18 -2.51 0.09
C ILE A 122 -1.34 -1.63 1.32
N LEU A 123 -1.38 -0.32 1.10
CA LEU A 123 -1.74 0.65 2.12
C LEU A 123 -3.16 1.16 1.85
N LEU A 124 -3.99 1.13 2.88
CA LEU A 124 -5.38 1.57 2.84
C LEU A 124 -5.62 2.58 3.95
N GLN A 125 -5.97 3.80 3.59
CA GLN A 125 -6.41 4.78 4.57
C GLN A 125 -7.91 4.60 4.83
N LEU A 126 -8.27 4.30 6.06
CA LEU A 126 -9.63 4.06 6.53
C LEU A 126 -10.08 5.19 7.45
N GLY A 127 -11.31 5.66 7.25
CA GLY A 127 -12.09 6.36 8.26
C GLY A 127 -13.41 5.63 8.49
N LEU A 128 -14.01 5.80 9.65
CA LEU A 128 -15.33 5.30 9.97
C LEU A 128 -16.26 6.46 10.29
N LEU A 129 -17.46 6.44 9.75
CA LEU A 129 -18.48 7.46 9.94
C LEU A 129 -19.70 6.85 10.62
N ASP A 130 -20.37 7.61 11.50
CA ASP A 130 -21.71 7.27 11.94
C ASP A 130 -22.77 7.66 10.89
N TYR A 131 -24.03 7.36 11.16
CA TYR A 131 -25.13 7.69 10.24
C TYR A 131 -25.39 9.19 10.06
N ASP A 132 -24.91 10.02 10.99
CA ASP A 132 -24.99 11.48 10.93
C ASP A 132 -23.78 12.10 10.20
N GLY A 133 -22.84 11.26 9.75
CA GLY A 133 -21.62 11.66 9.05
C GLY A 133 -20.50 12.13 9.97
N LYS A 134 -20.62 11.91 11.27
CA LYS A 134 -19.56 12.22 12.23
C LYS A 134 -18.50 11.12 12.23
N GLU A 135 -17.25 11.52 12.27
CA GLU A 135 -16.13 10.58 12.30
C GLU A 135 -15.93 9.94 13.67
N TYR A 136 -15.69 8.63 13.65
CA TYR A 136 -15.19 7.91 14.83
C TYR A 136 -13.70 8.14 15.02
N LEU A 137 -13.30 8.31 16.27
CA LEU A 137 -11.89 8.21 16.65
C LEU A 137 -11.50 6.73 16.65
N LEU A 138 -10.60 6.35 15.73
CA LEU A 138 -10.24 4.95 15.52
C LEU A 138 -9.22 4.48 16.55
N LYS A 139 -9.52 3.38 17.20
CA LYS A 139 -8.65 2.71 18.15
C LYS A 139 -8.56 1.24 17.76
N ARG A 140 -7.40 0.83 17.29
CA ARG A 140 -7.16 -0.57 16.93
C ARG A 140 -6.81 -1.38 18.16
N ASN A 141 -7.42 -2.56 18.26
CA ASN A 141 -7.04 -3.54 19.27
C ASN A 141 -5.58 -3.99 19.02
N ASN A 142 -4.79 -4.09 20.08
CA ASN A 142 -3.38 -4.48 20.05
C ASN A 142 -2.43 -3.55 19.26
N SER A 143 -2.81 -2.29 19.03
CA SER A 143 -1.95 -1.27 18.45
C SER A 143 -1.49 -0.28 19.53
N ASN A 144 -0.21 0.08 19.53
CA ASN A 144 0.33 1.17 20.34
C ASN A 144 0.21 2.53 19.62
N GLU A 145 -0.47 2.58 18.49
CA GLU A 145 -0.71 3.81 17.75
C GLU A 145 -1.71 4.69 18.49
N GLU A 146 -1.48 5.99 18.46
CA GLU A 146 -2.44 6.96 18.97
C GLU A 146 -3.75 6.86 18.19
N SER A 147 -4.86 7.12 18.87
CA SER A 147 -6.18 7.12 18.24
C SER A 147 -6.32 8.33 17.32
N GLU A 148 -6.65 8.12 16.08
CA GLU A 148 -6.85 9.14 15.05
C GLU A 148 -8.20 8.94 14.34
N TYR A 149 -8.70 9.99 13.65
CA TYR A 149 -9.93 9.88 12.83
C TYR A 149 -9.71 9.10 11.53
N SER A 150 -8.47 8.80 11.18
CA SER A 150 -8.14 7.89 10.08
C SER A 150 -6.99 6.97 10.47
N SER A 151 -7.01 5.74 9.97
CA SER A 151 -5.97 4.75 10.23
C SER A 151 -5.39 4.26 8.91
N LEU A 152 -4.05 4.24 8.82
CA LEU A 152 -3.34 3.64 7.70
C LEU A 152 -3.20 2.14 7.97
N LEU A 153 -3.94 1.33 7.22
CA LEU A 153 -3.90 -0.12 7.29
C LEU A 153 -2.86 -0.65 6.32
N LYS A 154 -1.95 -1.49 6.79
CA LYS A 154 -0.94 -2.16 5.97
C LYS A 154 -1.31 -3.62 5.81
N MET A 155 -1.57 -4.05 4.59
CA MET A 155 -1.88 -5.42 4.22
C MET A 155 -0.73 -6.03 3.42
N GLU A 156 -0.17 -7.15 3.87
CA GLU A 156 0.95 -7.84 3.20
C GLU A 156 0.62 -9.29 2.82
N VAL A 157 -0.55 -9.75 3.22
CA VAL A 157 -1.04 -11.13 3.02
C VAL A 157 -2.33 -11.14 2.19
N ARG A 158 -2.79 -12.33 1.79
CA ARG A 158 -4.01 -12.46 0.97
C ARG A 158 -5.28 -12.05 1.70
N GLU A 159 -5.34 -12.31 3.00
CA GLU A 159 -6.49 -12.01 3.85
C GLU A 159 -5.98 -11.47 5.17
N GLN A 160 -6.57 -10.38 5.65
CA GLN A 160 -6.19 -9.74 6.90
C GLN A 160 -7.41 -9.11 7.56
N SER A 161 -7.51 -9.27 8.89
CA SER A 161 -8.54 -8.65 9.70
C SER A 161 -7.95 -7.56 10.58
N TYR A 162 -8.77 -6.53 10.83
CA TYR A 162 -8.46 -5.44 11.74
C TYR A 162 -9.64 -5.25 12.68
N ILE A 163 -9.38 -5.15 13.99
CA ILE A 163 -10.40 -4.95 15.01
C ILE A 163 -10.28 -3.54 15.57
N PHE A 164 -11.39 -2.81 15.51
CA PHE A 164 -11.54 -1.48 16.08
C PHE A 164 -12.45 -1.55 17.30
N THR A 165 -12.06 -0.90 18.38
CA THR A 165 -12.81 -0.84 19.64
C THR A 165 -13.47 0.53 19.83
N ASP A 166 -14.38 0.62 20.80
CA ASP A 166 -15.12 1.84 21.13
C ASP A 166 -16.06 2.33 19.98
N ILE A 167 -16.56 1.39 19.18
CA ILE A 167 -17.53 1.64 18.10
C ILE A 167 -18.95 1.40 18.64
N ASN A 168 -19.68 2.47 18.94
CA ASN A 168 -20.99 2.35 19.63
C ASN A 168 -22.15 1.98 18.72
N ASN A 169 -22.06 2.25 17.42
CA ASN A 169 -23.08 1.91 16.41
C ASN A 169 -22.40 1.38 15.15
N ALA A 170 -23.12 0.59 14.35
CA ALA A 170 -22.62 0.10 13.08
C ALA A 170 -22.14 1.26 12.19
N PRO A 171 -20.87 1.36 11.85
CA PRO A 171 -20.34 2.49 11.10
C PRO A 171 -20.43 2.30 9.59
N VAL A 172 -20.27 3.40 8.86
CA VAL A 172 -20.05 3.40 7.42
C VAL A 172 -18.54 3.57 7.15
N PRO A 173 -17.90 2.63 6.42
CA PRO A 173 -16.49 2.75 6.11
C PRO A 173 -16.25 3.76 4.99
N SER A 174 -15.22 4.58 5.17
CA SER A 174 -14.65 5.44 4.14
C SER A 174 -13.25 4.94 3.84
N LEU A 175 -13.10 4.23 2.73
CA LEU A 175 -11.84 3.61 2.30
C LEU A 175 -11.12 4.46 1.26
N LEU A 176 -9.81 4.21 1.11
CA LEU A 176 -8.95 4.89 0.12
C LEU A 176 -8.95 6.42 0.30
N ARG A 177 -8.91 6.89 1.53
CA ARG A 177 -8.75 8.31 1.82
C ARG A 177 -7.34 8.78 1.46
N GLY A 178 -7.19 9.99 0.88
CA GLY A 178 -5.91 10.63 0.58
C GLY A 178 -5.54 10.69 -0.87
#